data_56c3d680f2a3e9499d2830d05f4f369e
#
_entry.id   56c3d680f2a3e9499d2830d05f4f369e
#
_cell.length_a   1.000
_cell.length_b   1.000
_cell.length_c   1.000
_cell.angle_alpha   90.00
_cell.angle_beta   90.00
_cell.angle_gamma   90.00
#
_symmetry.space_group_name_H-M   'P 1'
#
loop_
_entity.id
_entity.type
_entity.pdbx_description
1 polymer ?
#
loop_
_entity_poly.entity_id
_entity_poly.type
_entity_poly.pdbx_seq_one_letter_code
_entity_poly.pdbx_strand_id
1 'polypeptide(L)'
;MKNENIRNFSIIAHIDHGKSTLADRLLELTGAVSKREMKEQILDNMDLERERGITIKLNAVKLNYHYKNENYVINLIDTPGHVDFSYEVSRSLAACEGAILVVDAAQGIEAQTLANLYLAMEQDLTIIPVINKIDLPNADIPRVKKELVEVLGFNEDDIILCSAKTGEGVEEILHAVVEKVPGPKIDITKPTRALIFDSYFDPYRGVVLLVKLVDGKINVGDTIKMMANKSTFEVVELGVHTPKEEKYNELKSGEVGYIAASIKDISTVSVGDTITVVGHEANEAIKGYKKMKPMVFSGIFTTEPNRYEELKEALIKLKLNDAALTFEPETSEALGFGFRIGFLGLLHMDVIITRIEREFNIGIIATSPSVVYEVTLTDGSKIDVDAPSKMPEKTKISYIEEPYIYTNIIAPSEYIGAIMELCQNKRGIYKSVDYIDATRIDVHYEIPLSEIVYDFYDRLKSTTKGYASFDYELCGYKESSLVKMDILLNGEIVDALSVIIHKDFAYQKGRAIVKKLRELIPRQMFQIPIQASIGSKVIARENISALKKNVLAKCYVGDVSRKRKLLEKQKEGKKRMKMVGTVEVPQEAFLAGLGDE
;
A
#
# COMPACT_ATOMS: atom_id res chain seq x y z
N MET A 1 33.80 5.07 21.42
CA MET A 1 33.65 3.86 20.59
C MET A 1 34.45 4.06 19.32
N LYS A 2 35.17 3.05 18.87
CA LYS A 2 35.72 3.06 17.51
C LYS A 2 34.51 2.96 16.56
N ASN A 3 34.40 3.87 15.60
CA ASN A 3 33.27 3.91 14.65
C ASN A 3 33.20 2.65 13.74
N GLU A 4 34.22 1.80 13.75
CA GLU A 4 34.30 0.53 13.03
C GLU A 4 33.29 -0.54 13.53
N ASN A 5 32.68 -0.32 14.70
CA ASN A 5 31.78 -1.25 15.34
C ASN A 5 30.29 -0.91 15.15
N ILE A 6 29.94 -0.12 14.12
CA ILE A 6 28.53 0.14 13.73
C ILE A 6 28.12 -0.87 12.66
N ARG A 7 26.90 -1.41 12.77
CA ARG A 7 26.26 -2.26 11.76
C ARG A 7 24.84 -1.78 11.52
N ASN A 8 24.54 -1.42 10.28
CA ASN A 8 23.18 -1.03 9.87
C ASN A 8 22.62 -2.13 8.98
N PHE A 9 21.53 -2.75 9.38
CA PHE A 9 20.90 -3.81 8.62
C PHE A 9 19.39 -3.76 8.70
N SER A 10 18.75 -4.39 7.72
CA SER A 10 17.30 -4.57 7.65
C SER A 10 16.94 -6.05 7.62
N ILE A 11 15.70 -6.36 7.96
CA ILE A 11 15.14 -7.71 7.81
C ILE A 11 14.16 -7.66 6.64
N ILE A 12 14.42 -8.44 5.60
CA ILE A 12 13.56 -8.63 4.44
C ILE A 12 12.97 -10.04 4.46
N ALA A 13 11.68 -10.14 4.20
CA ALA A 13 10.95 -11.39 4.24
C ALA A 13 9.67 -11.30 3.42
N HIS A 14 9.13 -12.45 3.03
CA HIS A 14 7.73 -12.53 2.62
C HIS A 14 6.79 -12.35 3.82
N ILE A 15 5.53 -12.04 3.57
CA ILE A 15 4.49 -11.95 4.60
C ILE A 15 4.42 -13.30 5.34
N ASP A 16 4.24 -13.25 6.65
CA ASP A 16 4.13 -14.43 7.53
C ASP A 16 5.40 -15.29 7.65
N HIS A 17 6.55 -14.95 7.05
CA HIS A 17 7.82 -15.67 7.25
C HIS A 17 8.46 -15.44 8.64
N GLY A 18 7.86 -14.59 9.47
CA GLY A 18 8.26 -14.37 10.87
C GLY A 18 9.24 -13.22 11.08
N LYS A 19 9.24 -12.21 10.22
CA LYS A 19 10.05 -10.99 10.29
C LYS A 19 9.93 -10.29 11.64
N SER A 20 8.70 -9.89 12.05
CA SER A 20 8.46 -9.16 13.31
C SER A 20 8.80 -10.00 14.53
N THR A 21 8.55 -11.34 14.49
CA THR A 21 8.95 -12.26 15.57
C THR A 21 10.46 -12.35 15.70
N LEU A 22 11.20 -12.36 14.58
CA LEU A 22 12.67 -12.34 14.61
C LEU A 22 13.19 -11.02 15.18
N ALA A 23 12.62 -9.89 14.76
CA ALA A 23 12.96 -8.58 15.30
C ALA A 23 12.76 -8.52 16.82
N ASP A 24 11.64 -9.04 17.34
CA ASP A 24 11.37 -9.13 18.78
C ASP A 24 12.46 -9.93 19.52
N ARG A 25 12.92 -11.06 18.94
CA ARG A 25 13.99 -11.88 19.53
C ARG A 25 15.33 -11.18 19.54
N LEU A 26 15.65 -10.42 18.49
CA LEU A 26 16.88 -9.62 18.46
C LEU A 26 16.86 -8.51 19.54
N LEU A 27 15.70 -7.87 19.76
CA LEU A 27 15.50 -6.91 20.85
C LEU A 27 15.68 -7.54 22.24
N GLU A 28 15.14 -8.75 22.44
CA GLU A 28 15.27 -9.49 23.69
C GLU A 28 16.70 -9.90 23.97
N LEU A 29 17.41 -10.50 22.99
CA LEU A 29 18.78 -10.97 23.12
C LEU A 29 19.78 -9.84 23.38
N THR A 30 19.58 -8.70 22.77
CA THR A 30 20.43 -7.52 22.99
C THR A 30 20.11 -6.77 24.28
N GLY A 31 19.03 -7.19 24.99
CA GLY A 31 18.58 -6.52 26.22
C GLY A 31 18.03 -5.12 26.01
N ALA A 32 17.72 -4.76 24.77
CA ALA A 32 17.12 -3.45 24.42
C ALA A 32 15.74 -3.28 25.05
N VAL A 33 15.03 -4.41 25.24
CA VAL A 33 13.74 -4.47 25.93
C VAL A 33 13.80 -5.47 27.07
N SER A 34 13.33 -5.09 28.26
CA SER A 34 13.28 -6.01 29.39
C SER A 34 12.21 -7.10 29.16
N LYS A 35 12.43 -8.31 29.67
CA LYS A 35 11.47 -9.44 29.59
C LYS A 35 10.06 -9.09 30.10
N ARG A 36 9.93 -8.08 30.98
CA ARG A 36 8.64 -7.64 31.53
C ARG A 36 7.90 -6.66 30.63
N GLU A 37 8.64 -5.94 29.77
CA GLU A 37 8.10 -4.95 28.82
C GLU A 37 7.89 -5.57 27.44
N MET A 38 8.41 -6.79 27.19
CA MET A 38 8.21 -7.50 25.93
C MET A 38 6.72 -7.76 25.68
N LYS A 39 6.28 -7.32 24.49
CA LYS A 39 4.99 -7.62 23.89
C LYS A 39 5.25 -8.23 22.52
N GLU A 40 4.33 -9.00 22.03
CA GLU A 40 4.41 -9.48 20.64
C GLU A 40 4.40 -8.30 19.67
N GLN A 41 5.26 -8.34 18.65
CA GLN A 41 5.38 -7.31 17.61
C GLN A 41 5.62 -5.91 18.20
N ILE A 42 6.67 -5.79 19.04
CA ILE A 42 6.95 -4.56 19.78
C ILE A 42 7.32 -3.37 18.87
N LEU A 43 7.87 -3.65 17.69
CA LEU A 43 8.19 -2.64 16.67
C LEU A 43 6.97 -2.20 15.88
N ASP A 44 5.94 -3.02 15.80
CA ASP A 44 4.68 -2.69 15.16
C ASP A 44 3.86 -1.77 16.10
N ASN A 45 4.06 -0.47 15.95
CA ASN A 45 3.52 0.54 16.87
C ASN A 45 2.03 0.85 16.62
N MET A 46 1.51 0.50 15.45
CA MET A 46 0.12 0.73 15.09
C MET A 46 -0.74 -0.49 15.43
N ASP A 47 -1.93 -0.26 15.99
CA ASP A 47 -2.89 -1.36 16.22
C ASP A 47 -3.27 -2.06 14.91
N LEU A 48 -3.31 -1.32 13.81
CA LEU A 48 -3.59 -1.84 12.47
C LEU A 48 -2.52 -2.82 11.97
N GLU A 49 -1.23 -2.58 12.30
CA GLU A 49 -0.13 -3.50 11.97
C GLU A 49 -0.31 -4.84 12.67
N ARG A 50 -0.63 -4.80 13.98
CA ARG A 50 -0.86 -6.01 14.79
C ARG A 50 -2.11 -6.78 14.38
N GLU A 51 -3.20 -6.08 14.07
CA GLU A 51 -4.45 -6.70 13.61
C GLU A 51 -4.28 -7.43 12.27
N ARG A 52 -3.46 -6.88 11.37
CA ARG A 52 -3.23 -7.44 10.03
C ARG A 52 -2.02 -8.34 9.93
N GLY A 53 -1.17 -8.37 10.96
CA GLY A 53 0.09 -9.13 10.97
C GLY A 53 1.12 -8.64 9.95
N ILE A 54 1.05 -7.36 9.56
CA ILE A 54 1.96 -6.75 8.58
C ILE A 54 2.59 -5.49 9.14
N THR A 55 3.88 -5.30 8.93
CA THR A 55 4.55 -4.02 9.19
C THR A 55 4.16 -3.03 8.09
N ILE A 56 3.66 -1.87 8.46
CA ILE A 56 3.24 -0.80 7.55
C ILE A 56 4.26 0.33 7.60
N LYS A 57 4.69 0.71 8.82
CA LYS A 57 5.58 1.83 9.05
C LYS A 57 6.99 1.36 9.33
N LEU A 58 7.96 2.06 8.74
CA LEU A 58 9.36 1.86 9.00
C LEU A 58 9.70 2.24 10.45
N ASN A 59 10.46 1.37 11.12
CA ASN A 59 11.00 1.62 12.45
C ASN A 59 12.50 1.37 12.45
N ALA A 60 13.28 2.28 13.02
CA ALA A 60 14.72 2.14 13.19
C ALA A 60 15.05 2.06 14.69
N VAL A 61 15.73 1.01 15.13
CA VAL A 61 16.07 0.80 16.54
C VAL A 61 17.54 0.53 16.69
N LYS A 62 18.16 1.25 17.62
CA LYS A 62 19.55 1.05 18.01
C LYS A 62 19.65 -0.03 19.08
N LEU A 63 20.51 -1.03 18.84
CA LEU A 63 20.83 -2.13 19.71
C LEU A 63 22.28 -2.07 20.11
N ASN A 64 22.60 -2.42 21.35
CA ASN A 64 23.97 -2.60 21.83
C ASN A 64 24.25 -4.09 21.96
N TYR A 65 25.32 -4.59 21.34
CA TYR A 65 25.69 -5.97 21.35
C TYR A 65 27.16 -6.17 21.70
N HIS A 66 27.44 -7.10 22.59
CA HIS A 66 28.80 -7.43 22.98
C HIS A 66 29.24 -8.74 22.33
N TYR A 67 30.31 -8.70 21.53
CA TYR A 67 30.82 -9.87 20.82
C TYR A 67 32.35 -9.87 20.80
N LYS A 68 32.97 -11.01 21.14
CA LYS A 68 34.43 -11.21 21.16
C LYS A 68 35.20 -10.07 21.86
N ASN A 69 34.75 -9.65 23.05
CA ASN A 69 35.30 -8.55 23.86
C ASN A 69 35.23 -7.16 23.24
N GLU A 70 34.43 -6.96 22.19
CA GLU A 70 34.15 -5.65 21.59
C GLU A 70 32.65 -5.30 21.70
N ASN A 71 32.37 -4.01 21.85
CA ASN A 71 31.00 -3.49 21.85
C ASN A 71 30.62 -3.01 20.48
N TYR A 72 29.52 -3.52 19.95
CA TYR A 72 28.94 -3.15 18.68
C TYR A 72 27.66 -2.34 18.89
N VAL A 73 27.44 -1.37 18.01
CA VAL A 73 26.19 -0.66 17.84
C VAL A 73 25.52 -1.23 16.58
N ILE A 74 24.36 -1.81 16.75
CA ILE A 74 23.61 -2.41 15.66
C ILE A 74 22.33 -1.59 15.47
N ASN A 75 22.13 -1.02 14.30
CA ASN A 75 20.89 -0.35 13.94
C ASN A 75 20.04 -1.30 13.10
N LEU A 76 18.94 -1.78 13.70
CA LEU A 76 17.92 -2.55 13.01
C LEU A 76 16.93 -1.59 12.39
N ILE A 77 16.78 -1.65 11.06
CA ILE A 77 15.78 -0.89 10.31
C ILE A 77 14.71 -1.88 9.84
N ASP A 78 13.55 -1.86 10.52
CA ASP A 78 12.46 -2.75 10.20
C ASP A 78 11.70 -2.26 8.97
N THR A 79 11.37 -3.17 8.04
CA THR A 79 10.77 -2.86 6.74
C THR A 79 9.42 -3.52 6.58
N PRO A 80 8.48 -2.91 5.84
CA PRO A 80 7.29 -3.62 5.37
C PRO A 80 7.66 -4.86 4.54
N GLY A 81 6.76 -5.85 4.50
CA GLY A 81 6.98 -7.07 3.71
C GLY A 81 6.12 -7.16 2.44
N HIS A 82 5.17 -6.25 2.22
CA HIS A 82 4.20 -6.32 1.13
C HIS A 82 4.62 -5.51 -0.10
N VAL A 83 4.25 -5.97 -1.31
CA VAL A 83 4.59 -5.32 -2.58
C VAL A 83 4.14 -3.86 -2.67
N ASP A 84 2.97 -3.53 -2.13
CA ASP A 84 2.45 -2.15 -2.12
C ASP A 84 3.34 -1.19 -1.33
N PHE A 85 4.23 -1.70 -0.47
CA PHE A 85 5.20 -0.94 0.32
C PHE A 85 6.65 -1.11 -0.16
N SER A 86 6.87 -1.56 -1.40
CA SER A 86 8.21 -1.73 -1.98
C SER A 86 9.04 -0.45 -1.97
N TYR A 87 8.39 0.71 -2.02
CA TYR A 87 9.03 2.02 -1.89
C TYR A 87 9.64 2.23 -0.48
N GLU A 88 8.91 1.87 0.57
CA GLU A 88 9.38 1.90 1.96
C GLU A 88 10.54 0.93 2.17
N VAL A 89 10.46 -0.26 1.56
CA VAL A 89 11.54 -1.25 1.57
C VAL A 89 12.80 -0.67 0.92
N SER A 90 12.70 -0.12 -0.27
CA SER A 90 13.84 0.49 -0.98
C SER A 90 14.52 1.60 -0.16
N ARG A 91 13.73 2.44 0.53
CA ARG A 91 14.25 3.52 1.38
C ARG A 91 15.01 2.98 2.60
N SER A 92 14.46 1.97 3.23
CA SER A 92 15.08 1.32 4.39
C SER A 92 16.40 0.68 4.01
N LEU A 93 16.43 -0.05 2.90
CA LEU A 93 17.62 -0.74 2.40
C LEU A 93 18.74 0.25 2.06
N ALA A 94 18.44 1.41 1.50
CA ALA A 94 19.47 2.44 1.22
C ALA A 94 20.09 3.04 2.50
N ALA A 95 19.45 2.88 3.65
CA ALA A 95 20.04 3.27 4.94
C ALA A 95 20.88 2.15 5.58
N CYS A 96 21.01 0.97 4.94
CA CYS A 96 21.69 -0.21 5.46
C CYS A 96 22.99 -0.50 4.72
N GLU A 97 23.84 -1.34 5.32
CA GLU A 97 24.99 -2.01 4.71
C GLU A 97 24.76 -3.51 4.58
N GLY A 98 23.72 -4.07 5.23
CA GLY A 98 23.35 -5.47 5.12
C GLY A 98 21.86 -5.71 5.22
N ALA A 99 21.44 -6.90 4.82
CA ALA A 99 20.07 -7.38 4.96
C ALA A 99 20.03 -8.84 5.39
N ILE A 100 19.11 -9.18 6.29
CA ILE A 100 18.79 -10.56 6.64
C ILE A 100 17.62 -10.98 5.75
N LEU A 101 17.81 -12.00 4.92
CA LEU A 101 16.76 -12.60 4.11
C LEU A 101 16.14 -13.77 4.86
N VAL A 102 14.91 -13.60 5.32
CA VAL A 102 14.19 -14.62 6.10
C VAL A 102 13.26 -15.42 5.19
N VAL A 103 13.47 -16.74 5.18
CA VAL A 103 12.65 -17.69 4.42
C VAL A 103 12.04 -18.72 5.38
N ASP A 104 10.75 -19.02 5.21
CA ASP A 104 10.03 -20.01 6.00
C ASP A 104 10.46 -21.43 5.60
N ALA A 105 10.79 -22.27 6.60
CA ALA A 105 11.23 -23.65 6.39
C ALA A 105 10.17 -24.57 5.75
N ALA A 106 8.90 -24.21 5.83
CA ALA A 106 7.79 -24.96 5.23
C ALA A 106 7.39 -24.42 3.85
N GLN A 107 7.38 -23.08 3.68
CA GLN A 107 6.92 -22.43 2.44
C GLN A 107 8.05 -22.30 1.40
N GLY A 108 9.28 -22.00 1.84
CA GLY A 108 10.42 -21.78 0.95
C GLY A 108 10.42 -20.39 0.30
N ILE A 109 11.02 -20.28 -0.88
CA ILE A 109 11.09 -19.01 -1.63
C ILE A 109 9.71 -18.65 -2.18
N GLU A 110 9.31 -17.40 -1.99
CA GLU A 110 8.05 -16.82 -2.46
C GLU A 110 8.32 -15.57 -3.33
N ALA A 111 7.33 -15.07 -4.09
CA ALA A 111 7.51 -13.97 -5.04
C ALA A 111 8.10 -12.71 -4.39
N GLN A 112 7.62 -12.31 -3.21
CA GLN A 112 8.16 -11.16 -2.48
C GLN A 112 9.57 -11.40 -1.92
N THR A 113 9.95 -12.66 -1.69
CA THR A 113 11.33 -13.01 -1.31
C THR A 113 12.29 -12.58 -2.42
N LEU A 114 11.95 -12.90 -3.68
CA LEU A 114 12.73 -12.52 -4.85
C LEU A 114 12.76 -11.01 -5.06
N ALA A 115 11.60 -10.35 -5.03
CA ALA A 115 11.48 -8.91 -5.21
C ALA A 115 12.32 -8.14 -4.17
N ASN A 116 12.20 -8.48 -2.89
CA ASN A 116 12.96 -7.84 -1.82
C ASN A 116 14.47 -8.13 -1.91
N LEU A 117 14.84 -9.34 -2.35
CA LEU A 117 16.24 -9.68 -2.60
C LEU A 117 16.84 -8.81 -3.71
N TYR A 118 16.14 -8.63 -4.83
CA TYR A 118 16.61 -7.78 -5.92
C TYR A 118 16.77 -6.32 -5.48
N LEU A 119 15.83 -5.78 -4.70
CA LEU A 119 15.95 -4.43 -4.13
C LEU A 119 17.18 -4.29 -3.22
N ALA A 120 17.51 -5.34 -2.44
CA ALA A 120 18.72 -5.35 -1.61
C ALA A 120 20.00 -5.44 -2.45
N MET A 121 19.99 -6.22 -3.53
CA MET A 121 21.12 -6.32 -4.48
C MET A 121 21.35 -5.01 -5.23
N GLU A 122 20.31 -4.28 -5.61
CA GLU A 122 20.43 -2.94 -6.24
C GLU A 122 21.14 -1.92 -5.35
N GLN A 123 21.08 -2.11 -4.02
CA GLN A 123 21.77 -1.28 -3.03
C GLN A 123 23.16 -1.82 -2.65
N ASP A 124 23.63 -2.89 -3.30
CA ASP A 124 24.93 -3.54 -3.03
C ASP A 124 25.08 -3.99 -1.57
N LEU A 125 23.99 -4.50 -0.96
CA LEU A 125 23.98 -4.93 0.44
C LEU A 125 24.57 -6.33 0.61
N THR A 126 25.24 -6.55 1.74
CA THR A 126 25.61 -7.91 2.20
C THR A 126 24.36 -8.63 2.68
N ILE A 127 24.03 -9.78 2.06
CA ILE A 127 22.81 -10.52 2.37
C ILE A 127 23.14 -11.76 3.20
N ILE A 128 22.43 -11.94 4.32
CA ILE A 128 22.54 -13.09 5.21
C ILE A 128 21.28 -13.95 5.05
N PRO A 129 21.35 -15.13 4.40
CA PRO A 129 20.21 -16.01 4.24
C PRO A 129 19.88 -16.74 5.55
N VAL A 130 18.62 -16.73 5.95
CA VAL A 130 18.11 -17.35 7.18
C VAL A 130 16.87 -18.17 6.87
N ILE A 131 16.89 -19.46 7.26
CA ILE A 131 15.71 -20.33 7.24
C ILE A 131 15.06 -20.29 8.62
N ASN A 132 13.86 -19.74 8.71
CA ASN A 132 13.11 -19.58 9.95
C ASN A 132 12.01 -20.65 10.10
N LYS A 133 11.46 -20.77 11.30
CA LYS A 133 10.39 -21.69 11.68
C LYS A 133 10.78 -23.17 11.55
N ILE A 134 12.04 -23.49 11.85
CA ILE A 134 12.53 -24.89 11.87
C ILE A 134 11.83 -25.77 12.90
N ASP A 135 11.11 -25.16 13.85
CA ASP A 135 10.30 -25.83 14.88
C ASP A 135 8.97 -26.38 14.35
N LEU A 136 8.55 -26.04 13.14
CA LEU A 136 7.29 -26.52 12.59
C LEU A 136 7.37 -27.99 12.17
N PRO A 137 6.30 -28.78 12.39
CA PRO A 137 6.28 -30.22 12.02
C PRO A 137 6.40 -30.46 10.51
N ASN A 138 6.02 -29.47 9.69
CA ASN A 138 6.06 -29.52 8.23
C ASN A 138 7.29 -28.79 7.64
N ALA A 139 8.27 -28.43 8.47
CA ALA A 139 9.52 -27.82 8.01
C ALA A 139 10.31 -28.79 7.12
N ASP A 140 10.71 -28.35 5.94
CA ASP A 140 11.53 -29.09 4.98
C ASP A 140 12.83 -28.34 4.71
N ILE A 141 13.72 -28.38 5.72
CA ILE A 141 15.00 -27.67 5.68
C ILE A 141 15.87 -28.08 4.47
N PRO A 142 16.03 -29.39 4.11
CA PRO A 142 16.84 -29.78 2.96
C PRO A 142 16.33 -29.19 1.65
N ARG A 143 15.01 -29.16 1.43
CA ARG A 143 14.40 -28.57 0.25
C ARG A 143 14.66 -27.06 0.18
N VAL A 144 14.38 -26.32 1.27
CA VAL A 144 14.56 -24.87 1.28
C VAL A 144 16.03 -24.47 1.16
N LYS A 145 16.95 -25.21 1.77
CA LYS A 145 18.40 -25.01 1.54
C LYS A 145 18.75 -25.16 0.07
N LYS A 146 18.26 -26.23 -0.57
CA LYS A 146 18.50 -26.46 -1.99
C LYS A 146 17.94 -25.32 -2.86
N GLU A 147 16.75 -24.83 -2.58
CA GLU A 147 16.17 -23.65 -3.25
C GLU A 147 17.07 -22.42 -3.12
N LEU A 148 17.54 -22.09 -1.90
CA LEU A 148 18.43 -20.94 -1.65
C LEU A 148 19.77 -21.05 -2.40
N VAL A 149 20.32 -22.26 -2.52
CA VAL A 149 21.57 -22.51 -3.25
C VAL A 149 21.35 -22.47 -4.77
N GLU A 150 20.38 -23.22 -5.29
CA GLU A 150 20.19 -23.40 -6.73
C GLU A 150 19.51 -22.20 -7.42
N VAL A 151 18.54 -21.56 -6.73
CA VAL A 151 17.77 -20.44 -7.31
C VAL A 151 18.43 -19.09 -7.03
N LEU A 152 18.92 -18.89 -5.79
CA LEU A 152 19.46 -17.59 -5.36
C LEU A 152 21.00 -17.54 -5.33
N GLY A 153 21.67 -18.69 -5.52
CA GLY A 153 23.12 -18.75 -5.60
C GLY A 153 23.86 -18.56 -4.28
N PHE A 154 23.21 -18.75 -3.12
CA PHE A 154 23.86 -18.70 -1.82
C PHE A 154 24.74 -19.91 -1.59
N ASN A 155 25.82 -19.75 -0.78
CA ASN A 155 26.59 -20.91 -0.32
C ASN A 155 25.81 -21.61 0.80
N GLU A 156 25.82 -22.94 0.81
CA GLU A 156 25.09 -23.72 1.81
C GLU A 156 25.58 -23.44 3.25
N ASP A 157 26.87 -23.22 3.43
CA ASP A 157 27.50 -22.92 4.72
C ASP A 157 27.14 -21.52 5.26
N ASP A 158 26.65 -20.62 4.42
CA ASP A 158 26.24 -19.28 4.81
C ASP A 158 24.79 -19.22 5.31
N ILE A 159 24.01 -20.30 5.13
CA ILE A 159 22.60 -20.36 5.48
C ILE A 159 22.44 -20.67 6.97
N ILE A 160 21.81 -19.77 7.70
CA ILE A 160 21.56 -19.90 9.14
C ILE A 160 20.16 -20.50 9.35
N LEU A 161 20.08 -21.48 10.23
CA LEU A 161 18.82 -22.11 10.63
C LEU A 161 18.35 -21.50 11.94
N CYS A 162 17.09 -21.06 12.00
CA CYS A 162 16.56 -20.49 13.24
C CYS A 162 15.07 -20.81 13.45
N SER A 163 14.65 -20.68 14.69
CA SER A 163 13.25 -20.51 15.08
C SER A 163 13.12 -19.23 15.89
N ALA A 164 12.59 -18.19 15.29
CA ALA A 164 12.30 -16.95 16.00
C ALA A 164 11.32 -17.17 17.17
N LYS A 165 10.46 -18.18 17.09
CA LYS A 165 9.51 -18.53 18.14
C LYS A 165 10.18 -19.11 19.37
N THR A 166 11.11 -20.04 19.20
CA THR A 166 11.81 -20.72 20.31
C THR A 166 13.08 -19.98 20.74
N GLY A 167 13.65 -19.13 19.86
CA GLY A 167 14.93 -18.45 20.06
C GLY A 167 16.13 -19.24 19.54
N GLU A 168 15.96 -20.45 19.04
CA GLU A 168 17.01 -21.28 18.48
C GLU A 168 17.64 -20.64 17.24
N GLY A 169 18.97 -20.59 17.16
CA GLY A 169 19.73 -20.05 16.03
C GLY A 169 19.70 -18.52 15.89
N VAL A 170 19.06 -17.79 16.79
CA VAL A 170 18.93 -16.30 16.65
C VAL A 170 20.21 -15.59 17.05
N GLU A 171 20.98 -16.12 17.99
CA GLU A 171 22.29 -15.56 18.38
C GLU A 171 23.29 -15.66 17.22
N GLU A 172 23.27 -16.75 16.46
CA GLU A 172 24.09 -16.98 15.29
C GLU A 172 23.81 -15.92 14.19
N ILE A 173 22.58 -15.43 14.09
CA ILE A 173 22.24 -14.32 13.19
C ILE A 173 22.95 -13.04 13.61
N LEU A 174 22.96 -12.69 14.92
CA LEU A 174 23.69 -11.52 15.43
C LEU A 174 25.21 -11.66 15.20
N HIS A 175 25.76 -12.86 15.37
CA HIS A 175 27.17 -13.14 15.05
C HIS A 175 27.46 -12.87 13.58
N ALA A 176 26.63 -13.39 12.67
CA ALA A 176 26.77 -13.19 11.25
C ALA A 176 26.63 -11.72 10.84
N VAL A 177 25.71 -10.96 11.46
CA VAL A 177 25.58 -9.51 11.22
C VAL A 177 26.87 -8.80 11.60
N VAL A 178 27.46 -9.09 12.77
CA VAL A 178 28.71 -8.44 13.20
C VAL A 178 29.89 -8.83 12.31
N GLU A 179 29.99 -10.10 11.91
CA GLU A 179 31.15 -10.62 11.17
C GLU A 179 31.10 -10.33 9.67
N LYS A 180 29.90 -10.44 9.03
CA LYS A 180 29.74 -10.37 7.58
C LYS A 180 29.32 -8.99 7.07
N VAL A 181 28.43 -8.29 7.81
CA VAL A 181 27.97 -6.96 7.38
C VAL A 181 29.11 -5.94 7.56
N PRO A 182 29.51 -5.21 6.52
CA PRO A 182 30.55 -4.19 6.66
C PRO A 182 30.04 -3.03 7.53
N GLY A 183 30.96 -2.38 8.24
CA GLY A 183 30.67 -1.11 8.89
C GLY A 183 30.45 0.01 7.85
N PRO A 184 29.65 1.04 8.18
CA PRO A 184 29.48 2.19 7.28
C PRO A 184 30.82 2.90 7.04
N LYS A 185 31.01 3.44 5.84
CA LYS A 185 32.16 4.28 5.53
C LYS A 185 32.03 5.58 6.33
N ILE A 186 32.99 5.87 7.18
CA ILE A 186 32.92 6.99 8.11
C ILE A 186 33.95 8.03 7.74
N ASP A 187 33.51 9.28 7.52
CA ASP A 187 34.36 10.42 7.32
C ASP A 187 33.74 11.66 7.99
N ILE A 188 34.18 11.94 9.20
CA ILE A 188 33.73 13.09 9.99
C ILE A 188 34.35 14.44 9.55
N THR A 189 35.33 14.41 8.65
CA THR A 189 36.02 15.60 8.16
C THR A 189 35.39 16.22 6.93
N LYS A 190 34.61 15.44 6.21
CA LYS A 190 33.85 15.89 5.05
C LYS A 190 32.71 16.83 5.42
N PRO A 191 32.25 17.65 4.45
CA PRO A 191 30.99 18.36 4.58
C PRO A 191 29.85 17.43 4.93
N THR A 192 28.98 17.86 5.84
CA THR A 192 27.90 17.01 6.37
C THR A 192 26.90 16.67 5.30
N ARG A 193 26.62 15.37 5.17
CA ARG A 193 25.52 14.83 4.37
C ARG A 193 24.74 13.80 5.17
N ALA A 194 23.45 14.06 5.37
CA ALA A 194 22.54 13.10 5.96
C ALA A 194 21.39 12.81 5.00
N LEU A 195 21.05 11.55 4.83
CA LEU A 195 19.93 11.08 4.02
C LEU A 195 18.68 11.00 4.87
N ILE A 196 17.61 11.69 4.46
CA ILE A 196 16.29 11.53 5.07
C ILE A 196 15.65 10.25 4.51
N PHE A 197 15.54 9.20 5.31
CA PHE A 197 14.94 7.97 4.86
C PHE A 197 13.48 7.83 5.30
N ASP A 198 13.04 8.58 6.34
CA ASP A 198 11.63 8.70 6.74
C ASP A 198 11.39 10.00 7.52
N SER A 199 10.12 10.33 7.78
CA SER A 199 9.73 11.45 8.63
C SER A 199 8.36 11.22 9.25
N TYR A 200 8.08 11.86 10.39
CA TYR A 200 6.77 11.84 11.01
C TYR A 200 6.46 13.17 11.71
N PHE A 201 5.17 13.40 11.94
CA PHE A 201 4.72 14.58 12.65
C PHE A 201 4.52 14.27 14.14
N ASP A 202 5.17 15.05 14.98
CA ASP A 202 4.98 15.05 16.42
C ASP A 202 4.25 16.36 16.83
N PRO A 203 3.14 16.29 17.59
CA PRO A 203 2.37 17.48 17.95
C PRO A 203 3.16 18.55 18.72
N TYR A 204 4.21 18.15 19.42
CA TYR A 204 5.03 19.04 20.26
C TYR A 204 6.32 19.50 19.58
N ARG A 205 6.92 18.65 18.76
CA ARG A 205 8.22 18.89 18.09
C ARG A 205 8.10 19.32 16.63
N GLY A 206 6.91 19.22 16.05
CA GLY A 206 6.69 19.42 14.61
C GLY A 206 7.16 18.22 13.79
N VAL A 207 7.73 18.45 12.61
CA VAL A 207 8.26 17.37 11.78
C VAL A 207 9.58 16.85 12.37
N VAL A 208 9.62 15.55 12.62
CA VAL A 208 10.80 14.80 13.04
C VAL A 208 11.32 14.01 11.84
N LEU A 209 12.60 14.18 11.54
CA LEU A 209 13.28 13.55 10.41
C LEU A 209 14.05 12.33 10.89
N LEU A 210 13.86 11.18 10.25
CA LEU A 210 14.72 10.00 10.44
C LEU A 210 15.84 10.06 9.42
N VAL A 211 17.07 10.04 9.90
CA VAL A 211 18.25 10.30 9.06
C VAL A 211 19.34 9.25 9.27
N LYS A 212 20.03 8.93 8.16
CA LYS A 212 21.34 8.28 8.20
C LYS A 212 22.41 9.33 7.89
N LEU A 213 23.33 9.54 8.81
CA LEU A 213 24.48 10.39 8.57
C LEU A 213 25.52 9.63 7.75
N VAL A 214 25.77 10.12 6.52
CA VAL A 214 26.75 9.51 5.61
C VAL A 214 28.12 10.13 5.81
N ASP A 215 28.23 11.45 5.85
CA ASP A 215 29.47 12.18 6.07
C ASP A 215 29.28 13.26 7.13
N GLY A 216 30.38 13.65 7.78
CA GLY A 216 30.42 14.77 8.72
C GLY A 216 29.73 14.47 10.07
N LYS A 217 29.19 15.51 10.68
CA LYS A 217 28.43 15.45 11.94
C LYS A 217 27.39 16.56 12.02
N ILE A 218 26.37 16.37 12.85
CA ILE A 218 25.34 17.36 13.17
C ILE A 218 25.25 17.49 14.69
N ASN A 219 25.22 18.74 15.20
CA ASN A 219 25.05 19.01 16.62
C ASN A 219 23.72 19.73 16.88
N VAL A 220 23.25 19.68 18.11
CA VAL A 220 22.14 20.54 18.57
C VAL A 220 22.58 22.01 18.43
N GLY A 221 21.71 22.84 17.87
CA GLY A 221 21.98 24.25 17.57
C GLY A 221 22.57 24.51 16.19
N ASP A 222 22.99 23.48 15.43
CA ASP A 222 23.43 23.66 14.06
C ASP A 222 22.23 24.08 13.16
N THR A 223 22.51 24.91 12.16
CA THR A 223 21.53 25.22 11.11
C THR A 223 21.70 24.23 9.98
N ILE A 224 20.69 23.39 9.80
CA ILE A 224 20.62 22.43 8.68
C ILE A 224 19.95 23.06 7.47
N LYS A 225 20.31 22.58 6.28
CA LYS A 225 19.77 23.01 4.99
C LYS A 225 19.32 21.80 4.18
N MET A 226 18.09 21.84 3.70
CA MET A 226 17.57 20.86 2.73
C MET A 226 18.18 21.15 1.36
N MET A 227 18.75 20.14 0.71
CA MET A 227 19.44 20.38 -0.58
C MET A 227 18.47 20.55 -1.73
N ALA A 228 17.27 19.93 -1.69
CA ALA A 228 16.27 20.00 -2.76
C ALA A 228 15.65 21.39 -2.90
N ASN A 229 15.22 22.00 -1.80
CA ASN A 229 14.51 23.29 -1.81
C ASN A 229 15.25 24.44 -1.13
N LYS A 230 16.46 24.17 -0.60
CA LYS A 230 17.33 25.14 0.08
C LYS A 230 16.75 25.74 1.37
N SER A 231 15.67 25.19 1.91
CA SER A 231 15.11 25.62 3.20
C SER A 231 16.09 25.32 4.33
N THR A 232 16.15 26.21 5.32
CA THR A 232 17.05 26.10 6.47
C THR A 232 16.29 26.05 7.77
N PHE A 233 16.77 25.23 8.71
CA PHE A 233 16.15 25.03 10.02
C PHE A 233 17.21 24.83 11.09
N GLU A 234 16.95 25.32 12.30
CA GLU A 234 17.84 25.10 13.45
C GLU A 234 17.50 23.77 14.13
N VAL A 235 18.51 22.96 14.40
CA VAL A 235 18.37 21.68 15.12
C VAL A 235 18.09 21.94 16.58
N VAL A 236 16.88 21.64 17.03
CA VAL A 236 16.46 21.81 18.44
C VAL A 236 16.77 20.57 19.25
N GLU A 237 16.58 19.40 18.65
CA GLU A 237 16.78 18.12 19.30
C GLU A 237 17.24 17.09 18.28
N LEU A 238 18.13 16.20 18.70
CA LEU A 238 18.52 15.02 17.94
C LEU A 238 18.78 13.85 18.89
N GLY A 239 18.74 12.65 18.35
CA GLY A 239 18.97 11.45 19.14
C GLY A 239 18.80 10.18 18.32
N VAL A 240 18.63 9.08 19.03
CA VAL A 240 18.45 7.75 18.45
C VAL A 240 17.20 7.12 19.03
N HIS A 241 16.54 6.28 18.23
CA HIS A 241 15.51 5.42 18.74
C HIS A 241 16.16 4.15 19.29
N THR A 242 16.20 4.06 20.61
CA THR A 242 16.14 2.78 21.31
C THR A 242 14.64 2.48 21.47
N PRO A 243 14.16 1.36 22.03
CA PRO A 243 12.71 1.22 22.30
C PRO A 243 12.11 2.45 23.02
N LYS A 244 12.96 3.20 23.74
CA LYS A 244 12.68 4.56 24.24
C LYS A 244 13.64 5.52 23.55
N GLU A 245 13.17 6.69 23.13
CA GLU A 245 14.03 7.72 22.53
C GLU A 245 15.15 8.13 23.49
N GLU A 246 16.40 8.18 22.99
CA GLU A 246 17.55 8.72 23.70
C GLU A 246 18.04 9.99 23.01
N LYS A 247 18.06 11.10 23.75
CA LYS A 247 18.56 12.40 23.25
C LYS A 247 20.08 12.43 23.27
N TYR A 248 20.63 12.93 22.19
CA TYR A 248 22.07 13.14 22.03
C TYR A 248 22.38 14.62 21.78
N ASN A 249 23.66 15.01 21.95
CA ASN A 249 24.12 16.35 21.60
C ASN A 249 24.68 16.40 20.18
N GLU A 250 25.09 15.26 19.64
CA GLU A 250 25.65 15.14 18.28
C GLU A 250 25.29 13.80 17.66
N LEU A 251 25.14 13.79 16.33
CA LEU A 251 25.13 12.59 15.48
C LEU A 251 26.35 12.64 14.55
N LYS A 252 26.98 11.48 14.34
CA LYS A 252 28.21 11.32 13.53
C LYS A 252 27.96 10.48 12.30
N SER A 253 28.84 10.62 11.30
CA SER A 253 28.89 9.77 10.12
C SER A 253 28.78 8.29 10.49
N GLY A 254 27.94 7.53 9.79
CA GLY A 254 27.61 6.12 10.03
C GLY A 254 26.43 5.87 10.98
N GLU A 255 26.01 6.87 11.76
CA GLU A 255 24.91 6.72 12.72
C GLU A 255 23.54 6.94 12.05
N VAL A 256 22.55 6.20 12.55
CA VAL A 256 21.12 6.37 12.25
C VAL A 256 20.46 7.00 13.46
N GLY A 257 19.67 8.05 13.22
CA GLY A 257 19.02 8.77 14.31
C GLY A 257 17.86 9.65 13.84
N TYR A 258 17.37 10.48 14.74
CA TYR A 258 16.32 11.45 14.42
C TYR A 258 16.80 12.90 14.65
N ILE A 259 16.18 13.83 13.91
CA ILE A 259 16.40 15.27 14.04
C ILE A 259 15.04 15.96 14.12
N ALA A 260 14.84 16.77 15.17
CA ALA A 260 13.73 17.71 15.27
C ALA A 260 14.28 19.14 15.12
N ALA A 261 13.81 19.87 14.11
CA ALA A 261 14.33 21.19 13.74
C ALA A 261 13.22 22.25 13.66
N SER A 262 12.19 22.16 14.48
CA SER A 262 11.05 23.10 14.53
C SER A 262 10.40 23.36 13.15
N ILE A 263 10.38 22.37 12.30
CA ILE A 263 9.81 22.45 10.95
C ILE A 263 8.28 22.47 11.07
N LYS A 264 7.68 23.62 10.72
CA LYS A 264 6.23 23.82 10.79
C LYS A 264 5.54 23.53 9.45
N ASP A 265 6.20 23.89 8.36
CA ASP A 265 5.71 23.67 7.01
C ASP A 265 6.20 22.33 6.48
N ILE A 266 5.27 21.41 6.45
CA ILE A 266 5.43 20.03 6.02
C ILE A 266 5.90 19.92 4.57
N SER A 267 5.48 20.85 3.71
CA SER A 267 5.82 20.86 2.29
C SER A 267 7.31 21.08 2.01
N THR A 268 8.06 21.56 3.01
CA THR A 268 9.49 21.83 2.91
C THR A 268 10.38 20.60 3.11
N VAL A 269 9.80 19.48 3.52
CA VAL A 269 10.49 18.20 3.72
C VAL A 269 10.10 17.20 2.66
N SER A 270 11.08 16.53 2.10
CA SER A 270 10.88 15.40 1.20
C SER A 270 11.74 14.22 1.65
N VAL A 271 11.15 13.06 1.80
CA VAL A 271 11.90 11.82 2.03
C VAL A 271 12.78 11.57 0.80
N GLY A 272 14.03 11.18 1.04
CA GLY A 272 15.06 11.04 0.00
C GLY A 272 15.88 12.30 -0.25
N ASP A 273 15.56 13.42 0.41
CA ASP A 273 16.40 14.63 0.34
C ASP A 273 17.65 14.46 1.20
N THR A 274 18.64 15.26 0.88
CA THR A 274 19.90 15.34 1.62
C THR A 274 19.92 16.58 2.49
N ILE A 275 20.28 16.38 3.75
CA ILE A 275 20.57 17.46 4.70
C ILE A 275 22.05 17.78 4.68
N THR A 276 22.38 19.06 4.68
CA THR A 276 23.74 19.58 4.92
C THR A 276 23.70 20.62 6.02
N VAL A 277 24.86 20.98 6.59
CA VAL A 277 24.98 22.00 7.65
C VAL A 277 25.46 23.30 7.03
N VAL A 278 24.78 24.40 7.36
CA VAL A 278 25.15 25.75 6.90
C VAL A 278 26.55 26.12 7.43
N GLY A 279 27.43 26.61 6.54
CA GLY A 279 28.83 26.89 6.85
C GLY A 279 29.81 25.73 6.60
N HIS A 280 29.29 24.51 6.42
CA HIS A 280 30.01 23.31 6.00
C HIS A 280 29.19 22.53 4.95
N GLU A 281 28.69 23.25 3.97
CA GLU A 281 27.75 22.72 2.97
C GLU A 281 28.44 21.75 2.02
N ALA A 282 27.77 20.64 1.77
CA ALA A 282 28.13 19.69 0.71
C ALA A 282 27.69 20.22 -0.66
N ASN A 283 28.50 19.95 -1.69
CA ASN A 283 28.23 20.37 -3.07
C ASN A 283 27.29 19.36 -3.79
N GLU A 284 27.29 18.10 -3.38
CA GLU A 284 26.55 17.02 -4.03
C GLU A 284 25.59 16.35 -3.05
N ALA A 285 24.34 16.23 -3.47
CA ALA A 285 23.35 15.46 -2.74
C ALA A 285 23.67 13.96 -2.79
N ILE A 286 23.25 13.23 -1.77
CA ILE A 286 23.25 11.77 -1.81
C ILE A 286 22.26 11.35 -2.88
N LYS A 287 22.56 10.28 -3.64
CA LYS A 287 21.65 9.74 -4.64
C LYS A 287 20.33 9.38 -3.96
N GLY A 288 19.30 10.17 -4.28
CA GLY A 288 17.97 10.01 -3.67
C GLY A 288 17.20 8.83 -4.23
N TYR A 289 16.04 8.59 -3.64
CA TYR A 289 15.14 7.53 -4.08
C TYR A 289 14.43 7.89 -5.38
N LYS A 290 14.14 6.88 -6.20
CA LYS A 290 13.26 7.03 -7.35
C LYS A 290 11.83 7.25 -6.84
N LYS A 291 11.24 8.41 -7.14
CA LYS A 291 9.85 8.68 -6.77
C LYS A 291 8.94 7.67 -7.47
N MET A 292 8.20 6.93 -6.67
CA MET A 292 7.14 6.05 -7.20
C MET A 292 5.94 6.89 -7.63
N LYS A 293 5.35 6.53 -8.76
CA LYS A 293 4.09 7.11 -9.20
C LYS A 293 2.95 6.28 -8.64
N PRO A 294 1.87 6.91 -8.14
CA PRO A 294 0.66 6.17 -7.77
C PRO A 294 0.13 5.38 -8.96
N MET A 295 -0.36 4.18 -8.69
CA MET A 295 -0.91 3.29 -9.71
C MET A 295 -2.44 3.16 -9.61
N VAL A 296 -2.99 3.35 -8.42
CA VAL A 296 -4.41 3.21 -8.12
C VAL A 296 -4.95 4.54 -7.60
N PHE A 297 -6.09 4.97 -8.10
CA PHE A 297 -6.72 6.23 -7.72
C PHE A 297 -8.15 6.01 -7.26
N SER A 298 -8.55 6.68 -6.17
CA SER A 298 -9.93 6.68 -5.68
C SER A 298 -10.35 8.08 -5.23
N GLY A 299 -11.60 8.42 -5.45
CA GLY A 299 -12.22 9.60 -4.84
C GLY A 299 -12.58 9.30 -3.39
N ILE A 300 -12.11 10.11 -2.47
CA ILE A 300 -12.36 9.99 -1.03
C ILE A 300 -13.18 11.18 -0.56
N PHE A 301 -14.35 10.91 -0.02
CA PHE A 301 -15.32 11.90 0.43
C PHE A 301 -15.66 11.64 1.90
N THR A 302 -16.08 12.69 2.61
CA THR A 302 -16.54 12.56 3.99
C THR A 302 -18.03 12.18 4.03
N THR A 303 -18.43 11.35 4.99
CA THR A 303 -19.85 11.05 5.23
C THR A 303 -20.63 12.30 5.66
N GLU A 304 -19.95 13.27 6.27
CA GLU A 304 -20.48 14.56 6.69
C GLU A 304 -19.82 15.68 5.86
N PRO A 305 -20.55 16.38 4.97
CA PRO A 305 -19.96 17.38 4.06
C PRO A 305 -19.20 18.53 4.70
N ASN A 306 -19.53 18.87 5.96
CA ASN A 306 -18.89 19.93 6.74
C ASN A 306 -17.48 19.57 7.23
N ARG A 307 -17.04 18.31 7.12
CA ARG A 307 -15.73 17.83 7.58
C ARG A 307 -14.65 17.80 6.50
N TYR A 308 -14.89 18.44 5.37
CA TYR A 308 -13.92 18.52 4.26
C TYR A 308 -12.55 19.08 4.66
N GLU A 309 -12.52 20.18 5.43
CA GLU A 309 -11.24 20.77 5.88
C GLU A 309 -10.51 19.86 6.88
N GLU A 310 -11.22 19.12 7.72
CA GLU A 310 -10.62 18.13 8.62
C GLU A 310 -9.98 16.99 7.83
N LEU A 311 -10.65 16.52 6.76
CA LEU A 311 -10.09 15.51 5.87
C LEU A 311 -8.81 16.01 5.18
N LYS A 312 -8.82 17.27 4.73
CA LYS A 312 -7.63 17.90 4.12
C LYS A 312 -6.44 17.93 5.10
N GLU A 313 -6.68 18.35 6.35
CA GLU A 313 -5.64 18.36 7.38
C GLU A 313 -5.12 16.94 7.69
N ALA A 314 -6.01 15.96 7.75
CA ALA A 314 -5.65 14.56 7.95
C ALA A 314 -4.76 14.06 6.81
N LEU A 315 -5.12 14.33 5.56
CA LEU A 315 -4.32 13.95 4.38
C LEU A 315 -2.95 14.62 4.35
N ILE A 316 -2.86 15.90 4.74
CA ILE A 316 -1.58 16.60 4.86
C ILE A 316 -0.68 15.93 5.91
N LYS A 317 -1.23 15.53 7.06
CA LYS A 317 -0.47 14.82 8.12
C LYS A 317 -0.07 13.41 7.69
N LEU A 318 -0.94 12.67 6.99
CA LEU A 318 -0.62 11.35 6.47
C LEU A 318 0.47 11.39 5.41
N LYS A 319 0.45 12.37 4.52
CA LYS A 319 1.46 12.56 3.47
C LYS A 319 2.88 12.75 4.01
N LEU A 320 3.02 13.21 5.26
CA LEU A 320 4.33 13.29 5.92
C LEU A 320 4.95 11.93 6.20
N ASN A 321 4.08 11.01 6.65
CA ASN A 321 4.50 9.66 6.98
C ASN A 321 4.54 8.75 5.76
N ASP A 322 3.96 9.22 4.64
CA ASP A 322 3.77 8.45 3.43
C ASP A 322 4.08 9.33 2.20
N ALA A 323 5.31 9.26 1.75
CA ALA A 323 5.79 10.06 0.61
C ALA A 323 5.18 9.62 -0.74
N ALA A 324 4.57 8.44 -0.80
CA ALA A 324 3.90 7.93 -1.99
C ALA A 324 2.47 8.48 -2.13
N LEU A 325 1.87 8.96 -1.03
CA LEU A 325 0.52 9.48 -1.03
C LEU A 325 0.43 10.80 -1.81
N THR A 326 -0.41 10.82 -2.84
CA THR A 326 -0.73 12.02 -3.60
C THR A 326 -2.22 12.30 -3.51
N PHE A 327 -2.61 13.57 -3.43
CA PHE A 327 -4.02 13.93 -3.44
C PHE A 327 -4.25 15.30 -4.08
N GLU A 328 -5.39 15.44 -4.73
CA GLU A 328 -5.88 16.68 -5.32
C GLU A 328 -7.38 16.87 -5.00
N PRO A 329 -7.89 18.10 -4.92
CA PRO A 329 -9.32 18.33 -4.72
C PRO A 329 -10.16 17.68 -5.82
N GLU A 330 -11.24 17.03 -5.44
CA GLU A 330 -12.23 16.44 -6.34
C GLU A 330 -13.64 16.90 -5.94
N THR A 331 -14.51 17.06 -6.93
CA THR A 331 -15.91 17.40 -6.69
C THR A 331 -16.79 16.38 -7.40
N SER A 332 -17.73 15.80 -6.67
CA SER A 332 -18.77 14.93 -7.19
C SER A 332 -20.13 15.58 -7.03
N GLU A 333 -21.00 15.48 -8.05
CA GLU A 333 -22.38 15.96 -7.95
C GLU A 333 -23.17 15.19 -6.88
N ALA A 334 -22.85 13.91 -6.69
CA ALA A 334 -23.52 13.04 -5.73
C ALA A 334 -22.98 13.17 -4.30
N LEU A 335 -21.65 13.37 -4.13
CA LEU A 335 -20.96 13.28 -2.83
C LEU A 335 -20.43 14.64 -2.34
N GLY A 336 -20.46 15.67 -3.15
CA GLY A 336 -19.95 17.01 -2.82
C GLY A 336 -18.43 17.11 -2.98
N PHE A 337 -17.78 17.80 -2.03
CA PHE A 337 -16.34 18.04 -2.06
C PHE A 337 -15.57 16.90 -1.40
N GLY A 338 -14.48 16.49 -2.01
CA GLY A 338 -13.58 15.45 -1.55
C GLY A 338 -12.19 15.58 -2.15
N PHE A 339 -11.45 14.48 -2.14
CA PHE A 339 -10.11 14.42 -2.72
C PHE A 339 -9.96 13.19 -3.61
N ARG A 340 -9.34 13.38 -4.76
CA ARG A 340 -8.80 12.32 -5.58
C ARG A 340 -7.46 11.92 -5.01
N ILE A 341 -7.31 10.68 -4.56
CA ILE A 341 -6.11 10.20 -3.90
C ILE A 341 -5.47 9.11 -4.73
N GLY A 342 -4.15 9.22 -4.92
CA GLY A 342 -3.34 8.22 -5.58
C GLY A 342 -2.62 7.34 -4.56
N PHE A 343 -2.68 6.04 -4.77
CA PHE A 343 -2.13 4.97 -3.92
C PHE A 343 -1.19 4.07 -4.71
N LEU A 344 -0.26 3.39 -4.05
CA LEU A 344 0.61 2.41 -4.66
C LEU A 344 -0.13 1.13 -5.04
N GLY A 345 -1.12 0.73 -4.25
CA GLY A 345 -1.96 -0.44 -4.48
C GLY A 345 -3.19 -0.44 -3.60
N LEU A 346 -3.93 -1.55 -3.59
CA LEU A 346 -5.18 -1.66 -2.82
C LEU A 346 -4.95 -1.74 -1.31
N LEU A 347 -3.96 -2.50 -0.88
CA LEU A 347 -3.64 -2.59 0.56
C LEU A 347 -3.23 -1.23 1.09
N HIS A 348 -2.43 -0.48 0.31
CA HIS A 348 -2.07 0.90 0.65
C HIS A 348 -3.32 1.78 0.78
N MET A 349 -4.27 1.70 -0.16
CA MET A 349 -5.54 2.44 -0.10
C MET A 349 -6.33 2.10 1.16
N ASP A 350 -6.48 0.82 1.47
CA ASP A 350 -7.25 0.33 2.61
C ASP A 350 -6.61 0.74 3.95
N VAL A 351 -5.28 0.70 4.03
CA VAL A 351 -4.52 1.19 5.20
C VAL A 351 -4.76 2.69 5.39
N ILE A 352 -4.65 3.51 4.35
CA ILE A 352 -4.83 4.97 4.44
C ILE A 352 -6.26 5.32 4.85
N ILE A 353 -7.28 4.68 4.25
CA ILE A 353 -8.69 4.87 4.63
C ILE A 353 -8.91 4.52 6.10
N THR A 354 -8.45 3.34 6.52
CA THR A 354 -8.59 2.90 7.92
C THR A 354 -7.89 3.86 8.89
N ARG A 355 -6.74 4.41 8.52
CA ARG A 355 -6.04 5.42 9.33
C ARG A 355 -6.83 6.72 9.44
N ILE A 356 -7.42 7.22 8.33
CA ILE A 356 -8.27 8.41 8.36
C ILE A 356 -9.46 8.18 9.32
N GLU A 357 -10.10 7.04 9.24
CA GLU A 357 -11.24 6.72 10.10
C GLU A 357 -10.86 6.58 11.58
N ARG A 358 -9.76 5.89 11.89
CA ARG A 358 -9.37 5.59 13.28
C ARG A 358 -8.58 6.71 13.96
N GLU A 359 -7.57 7.28 13.28
CA GLU A 359 -6.68 8.29 13.87
C GLU A 359 -7.34 9.68 13.93
N PHE A 360 -8.20 9.99 12.92
CA PHE A 360 -8.83 11.30 12.81
C PHE A 360 -10.34 11.26 13.07
N ASN A 361 -10.92 10.08 13.27
CA ASN A 361 -12.36 9.87 13.51
C ASN A 361 -13.25 10.52 12.43
N ILE A 362 -12.85 10.39 11.15
CA ILE A 362 -13.57 10.93 9.98
C ILE A 362 -14.20 9.76 9.23
N GLY A 363 -15.53 9.74 9.11
CA GLY A 363 -16.24 8.75 8.29
C GLY A 363 -15.97 9.00 6.80
N ILE A 364 -15.60 7.96 6.06
CA ILE A 364 -15.15 8.04 4.67
C ILE A 364 -16.09 7.30 3.73
N ILE A 365 -16.33 7.90 2.56
CA ILE A 365 -16.92 7.25 1.38
C ILE A 365 -15.84 7.20 0.30
N ALA A 366 -15.42 5.98 -0.07
CA ALA A 366 -14.49 5.77 -1.16
C ALA A 366 -15.25 5.40 -2.45
N THR A 367 -14.87 5.98 -3.57
CA THR A 367 -15.36 5.55 -4.89
C THR A 367 -14.59 4.33 -5.38
N SER A 368 -15.11 3.65 -6.39
CA SER A 368 -14.40 2.52 -7.01
C SER A 368 -13.00 2.95 -7.48
N PRO A 369 -11.94 2.20 -7.10
CA PRO A 369 -10.60 2.52 -7.52
C PRO A 369 -10.46 2.41 -9.04
N SER A 370 -9.62 3.25 -9.61
CA SER A 370 -9.30 3.30 -11.03
C SER A 370 -7.79 3.41 -11.23
N VAL A 371 -7.34 3.10 -12.44
CA VAL A 371 -5.95 3.29 -12.86
C VAL A 371 -5.84 4.53 -13.74
N VAL A 372 -4.62 4.98 -14.04
CA VAL A 372 -4.41 6.07 -15.00
C VAL A 372 -4.43 5.50 -16.41
N TYR A 373 -5.28 6.02 -17.26
CA TYR A 373 -5.34 5.71 -18.68
C TYR A 373 -4.68 6.84 -19.48
N GLU A 374 -3.91 6.51 -20.51
CA GLU A 374 -3.41 7.48 -21.47
C GLU A 374 -4.39 7.56 -22.64
N VAL A 375 -4.98 8.72 -22.85
CA VAL A 375 -5.96 8.95 -23.94
C VAL A 375 -5.33 9.84 -24.98
N THR A 376 -5.20 9.33 -26.21
CA THR A 376 -4.78 10.12 -27.36
C THR A 376 -6.01 10.69 -28.05
N LEU A 377 -6.05 12.02 -28.17
CA LEU A 377 -7.14 12.74 -28.81
C LEU A 377 -6.98 12.77 -30.34
N THR A 378 -8.04 13.13 -31.04
CA THR A 378 -8.06 13.25 -32.52
C THR A 378 -7.13 14.34 -33.07
N ASP A 379 -6.74 15.30 -32.23
CA ASP A 379 -5.73 16.32 -32.56
C ASP A 379 -4.28 15.87 -32.31
N GLY A 380 -4.08 14.64 -31.82
CA GLY A 380 -2.78 14.05 -31.52
C GLY A 380 -2.26 14.37 -30.11
N SER A 381 -2.96 15.15 -29.31
CA SER A 381 -2.57 15.41 -27.92
C SER A 381 -2.85 14.19 -27.04
N LYS A 382 -1.98 13.95 -26.05
CA LYS A 382 -2.14 12.90 -25.04
C LYS A 382 -2.53 13.51 -23.69
N ILE A 383 -3.51 12.90 -23.02
CA ILE A 383 -3.96 13.29 -21.70
C ILE A 383 -4.04 12.07 -20.79
N ASP A 384 -3.72 12.26 -19.51
CA ASP A 384 -3.88 11.26 -18.47
C ASP A 384 -5.29 11.34 -17.89
N VAL A 385 -5.98 10.20 -17.83
CA VAL A 385 -7.33 10.06 -17.31
C VAL A 385 -7.32 9.07 -16.14
N ASP A 386 -7.42 9.57 -14.93
CA ASP A 386 -7.43 8.80 -13.68
C ASP A 386 -8.83 8.62 -13.09
N ALA A 387 -9.83 9.32 -13.65
CA ALA A 387 -11.22 9.27 -13.20
C ALA A 387 -12.20 9.20 -14.38
N PRO A 388 -13.35 8.49 -14.25
CA PRO A 388 -14.39 8.46 -15.29
C PRO A 388 -14.92 9.84 -15.65
N SER A 389 -14.95 10.79 -14.70
CA SER A 389 -15.38 12.18 -14.91
C SER A 389 -14.45 12.96 -15.86
N LYS A 390 -13.16 12.61 -15.88
CA LYS A 390 -12.16 13.24 -16.76
C LYS A 390 -12.14 12.66 -18.19
N MET A 391 -12.92 11.59 -18.46
CA MET A 391 -12.95 10.94 -19.77
C MET A 391 -13.55 11.88 -20.83
N PRO A 392 -12.84 12.19 -21.93
CA PRO A 392 -13.36 13.01 -23.02
C PRO A 392 -14.55 12.36 -23.74
N GLU A 393 -15.29 13.17 -24.49
CA GLU A 393 -16.32 12.66 -25.39
C GLU A 393 -15.72 11.69 -26.43
N LYS A 394 -16.42 10.61 -26.69
CA LYS A 394 -15.97 9.54 -27.59
C LYS A 394 -15.52 10.05 -28.97
N THR A 395 -16.13 11.13 -29.48
CA THR A 395 -15.81 11.76 -30.76
C THR A 395 -14.45 12.43 -30.81
N LYS A 396 -13.89 12.77 -29.63
CA LYS A 396 -12.59 13.42 -29.48
C LYS A 396 -11.45 12.42 -29.22
N ILE A 397 -11.78 11.14 -28.99
CA ILE A 397 -10.81 10.10 -28.66
C ILE A 397 -10.37 9.39 -29.93
N SER A 398 -9.06 9.31 -30.17
CA SER A 398 -8.46 8.49 -31.21
C SER A 398 -8.29 7.06 -30.75
N TYR A 399 -7.55 6.84 -29.66
CA TYR A 399 -7.39 5.57 -28.98
C TYR A 399 -7.08 5.76 -27.50
N ILE A 400 -7.22 4.69 -26.72
CA ILE A 400 -6.97 4.67 -25.27
C ILE A 400 -5.96 3.58 -24.98
N GLU A 401 -4.96 3.91 -24.18
CA GLU A 401 -3.97 2.98 -23.66
C GLU A 401 -4.19 2.75 -22.17
N GLU A 402 -4.11 1.51 -21.72
CA GLU A 402 -4.18 1.14 -20.31
C GLU A 402 -2.86 0.58 -19.78
N PRO A 403 -2.54 0.79 -18.49
CA PRO A 403 -1.33 0.27 -17.90
C PRO A 403 -1.39 -1.24 -17.78
N TYR A 404 -0.31 -1.90 -18.18
CA TYR A 404 -0.09 -3.33 -18.03
C TYR A 404 0.99 -3.59 -16.99
N ILE A 405 0.84 -4.69 -16.28
CA ILE A 405 1.82 -5.19 -15.32
C ILE A 405 2.35 -6.54 -15.79
N TYR A 406 3.62 -6.77 -15.51
CA TYR A 406 4.24 -8.08 -15.58
C TYR A 406 4.12 -8.76 -14.23
N THR A 407 3.60 -9.98 -14.20
CA THR A 407 3.29 -10.68 -12.95
C THR A 407 4.14 -11.92 -12.78
N ASN A 408 4.56 -12.17 -11.53
CA ASN A 408 5.21 -13.39 -11.07
C ASN A 408 4.28 -14.09 -10.07
N ILE A 409 3.82 -15.30 -10.43
CA ILE A 409 2.90 -16.08 -9.61
C ILE A 409 3.58 -17.39 -9.26
N ILE A 410 4.07 -17.50 -8.02
CA ILE A 410 4.70 -18.72 -7.53
C ILE A 410 3.65 -19.56 -6.80
N ALA A 411 3.50 -20.83 -7.21
CA ALA A 411 2.53 -21.73 -6.63
C ALA A 411 2.95 -23.21 -6.84
N PRO A 412 2.34 -24.17 -6.10
CA PRO A 412 2.46 -25.58 -6.42
C PRO A 412 1.96 -25.90 -7.84
N SER A 413 2.69 -26.79 -8.55
CA SER A 413 2.42 -27.12 -9.96
C SER A 413 1.01 -27.68 -10.20
N GLU A 414 0.36 -28.27 -9.20
CA GLU A 414 -1.02 -28.76 -9.30
C GLU A 414 -2.05 -27.64 -9.59
N TYR A 415 -1.74 -26.36 -9.26
CA TYR A 415 -2.65 -25.23 -9.48
C TYR A 415 -2.44 -24.52 -10.82
N ILE A 416 -1.51 -24.94 -11.67
CA ILE A 416 -1.18 -24.27 -12.93
C ILE A 416 -2.42 -24.01 -13.80
N GLY A 417 -3.28 -25.01 -13.97
CA GLY A 417 -4.50 -24.87 -14.78
C GLY A 417 -5.46 -23.81 -14.24
N ALA A 418 -5.68 -23.78 -12.94
CA ALA A 418 -6.55 -22.82 -12.28
C ALA A 418 -5.98 -21.38 -12.31
N ILE A 419 -4.66 -21.22 -12.16
CA ILE A 419 -3.97 -19.93 -12.30
C ILE A 419 -4.07 -19.41 -13.73
N MET A 420 -3.84 -20.28 -14.73
CA MET A 420 -3.94 -19.89 -16.14
C MET A 420 -5.36 -19.46 -16.50
N GLU A 421 -6.38 -20.19 -16.04
CA GLU A 421 -7.78 -19.82 -16.24
C GLU A 421 -8.12 -18.46 -15.59
N LEU A 422 -7.67 -18.24 -14.35
CA LEU A 422 -7.87 -16.96 -13.66
C LEU A 422 -7.23 -15.81 -14.45
N CYS A 423 -5.95 -15.94 -14.86
CA CYS A 423 -5.25 -14.93 -15.62
C CYS A 423 -5.88 -14.64 -16.98
N GLN A 424 -6.34 -15.67 -17.70
CA GLN A 424 -7.04 -15.51 -18.99
C GLN A 424 -8.37 -14.78 -18.81
N ASN A 425 -9.14 -15.09 -17.78
CA ASN A 425 -10.40 -14.39 -17.46
C ASN A 425 -10.18 -12.91 -17.12
N LYS A 426 -8.97 -12.55 -16.69
CA LYS A 426 -8.52 -11.17 -16.41
C LYS A 426 -7.73 -10.53 -17.57
N ARG A 427 -7.97 -10.97 -18.80
CA ARG A 427 -7.32 -10.48 -20.05
C ARG A 427 -5.80 -10.63 -20.04
N GLY A 428 -5.27 -11.56 -19.26
CA GLY A 428 -3.84 -11.80 -19.15
C GLY A 428 -3.24 -12.38 -20.44
N ILE A 429 -2.07 -11.89 -20.81
CA ILE A 429 -1.25 -12.37 -21.92
C ILE A 429 -0.17 -13.27 -21.33
N TYR A 430 -0.26 -14.57 -21.62
CA TYR A 430 0.72 -15.55 -21.18
C TYR A 430 2.13 -15.25 -21.71
N LYS A 431 3.15 -15.41 -20.86
CA LYS A 431 4.57 -15.25 -21.21
C LYS A 431 5.34 -16.55 -21.08
N SER A 432 5.51 -17.03 -19.86
CA SER A 432 6.26 -18.26 -19.59
C SER A 432 5.78 -18.95 -18.30
N VAL A 433 6.22 -20.18 -18.14
CA VAL A 433 6.17 -20.92 -16.88
C VAL A 433 7.55 -21.48 -16.63
N ASP A 434 8.12 -21.12 -15.51
CA ASP A 434 9.42 -21.59 -15.07
C ASP A 434 9.23 -22.55 -13.88
N TYR A 435 9.89 -23.71 -13.92
CA TYR A 435 9.85 -24.69 -12.85
C TYR A 435 10.96 -24.39 -11.85
N ILE A 436 10.58 -23.94 -10.65
CA ILE A 436 11.52 -23.70 -9.57
C ILE A 436 12.08 -25.05 -9.07
N ASP A 437 11.18 -26.04 -8.92
CA ASP A 437 11.50 -27.43 -8.59
C ASP A 437 10.45 -28.38 -9.17
N ALA A 438 10.48 -29.68 -8.79
CA ALA A 438 9.53 -30.68 -9.28
C ALA A 438 8.07 -30.42 -8.86
N THR A 439 7.84 -29.60 -7.85
CA THR A 439 6.52 -29.37 -7.22
C THR A 439 6.03 -27.93 -7.37
N ARG A 440 6.90 -26.96 -7.67
CA ARG A 440 6.60 -25.53 -7.68
C ARG A 440 6.95 -24.88 -9.01
N ILE A 441 6.11 -23.94 -9.40
CA ILE A 441 6.21 -23.19 -10.66
C ILE A 441 6.17 -21.68 -10.37
N ASP A 442 6.81 -20.91 -11.26
CA ASP A 442 6.63 -19.47 -11.40
C ASP A 442 5.96 -19.18 -12.75
N VAL A 443 4.78 -18.60 -12.69
CA VAL A 443 3.95 -18.36 -13.89
C VAL A 443 3.95 -16.87 -14.18
N HIS A 444 4.33 -16.53 -15.42
CA HIS A 444 4.46 -15.15 -15.86
C HIS A 444 3.37 -14.74 -16.84
N TYR A 445 2.74 -13.62 -16.54
CA TYR A 445 1.72 -13.00 -17.38
C TYR A 445 1.93 -11.49 -17.49
N GLU A 446 1.46 -10.90 -18.58
CA GLU A 446 1.18 -9.48 -18.65
C GLU A 446 -0.33 -9.28 -18.51
N ILE A 447 -0.78 -8.56 -17.49
CA ILE A 447 -2.19 -8.36 -17.18
C ILE A 447 -2.48 -6.86 -17.09
N PRO A 448 -3.64 -6.37 -17.59
CA PRO A 448 -4.05 -5.00 -17.34
C PRO A 448 -4.17 -4.73 -15.85
N LEU A 449 -3.54 -3.65 -15.36
CA LEU A 449 -3.57 -3.30 -13.95
C LEU A 449 -5.01 -3.14 -13.42
N SER A 450 -5.91 -2.61 -14.24
CA SER A 450 -7.32 -2.46 -13.91
C SER A 450 -8.06 -3.76 -13.55
N GLU A 451 -7.59 -4.91 -14.05
CA GLU A 451 -8.21 -6.22 -13.76
C GLU A 451 -7.71 -6.84 -12.45
N ILE A 452 -6.58 -6.34 -11.94
CA ILE A 452 -5.95 -6.82 -10.69
C ILE A 452 -6.51 -6.09 -9.48
N VAL A 453 -6.80 -4.79 -9.65
CA VAL A 453 -7.17 -3.86 -8.58
C VAL A 453 -8.40 -4.31 -7.78
N TYR A 454 -9.26 -5.19 -8.25
CA TYR A 454 -10.50 -5.51 -7.55
C TYR A 454 -10.43 -6.79 -6.69
N ASP A 455 -10.31 -7.95 -7.28
CA ASP A 455 -10.51 -9.23 -6.60
C ASP A 455 -9.47 -10.29 -6.96
N PHE A 456 -8.49 -9.94 -7.77
CA PHE A 456 -7.54 -10.91 -8.32
C PHE A 456 -6.76 -11.65 -7.24
N TYR A 457 -6.24 -10.91 -6.24
CA TYR A 457 -5.44 -11.50 -5.17
C TYR A 457 -6.26 -12.47 -4.31
N ASP A 458 -7.48 -12.10 -3.94
CA ASP A 458 -8.37 -12.94 -3.14
C ASP A 458 -8.78 -14.20 -3.91
N ARG A 459 -9.07 -14.05 -5.21
CA ARG A 459 -9.36 -15.19 -6.10
C ARG A 459 -8.14 -16.08 -6.28
N LEU A 460 -6.97 -15.52 -6.47
CA LEU A 460 -5.73 -16.29 -6.56
C LEU A 460 -5.50 -17.10 -5.29
N LYS A 461 -5.61 -16.47 -4.12
CA LYS A 461 -5.49 -17.14 -2.82
C LYS A 461 -6.54 -18.23 -2.62
N SER A 462 -7.80 -17.95 -2.91
CA SER A 462 -8.88 -18.94 -2.75
C SER A 462 -8.72 -20.12 -3.71
N THR A 463 -8.38 -19.86 -4.97
CA THR A 463 -8.20 -20.88 -6.01
C THR A 463 -7.02 -21.81 -5.71
N THR A 464 -5.97 -21.27 -5.08
CA THR A 464 -4.74 -22.01 -4.73
C THR A 464 -4.71 -22.42 -3.25
N LYS A 465 -5.84 -22.32 -2.52
CA LYS A 465 -5.93 -22.63 -1.08
C LYS A 465 -4.91 -21.87 -0.22
N GLY A 466 -4.54 -20.68 -0.63
CA GLY A 466 -3.57 -19.84 0.07
C GLY A 466 -2.10 -20.10 -0.30
N TYR A 467 -1.80 -21.05 -1.18
CA TYR A 467 -0.42 -21.43 -1.52
C TYR A 467 0.23 -20.53 -2.57
N ALA A 468 -0.52 -19.75 -3.36
CA ALA A 468 0.09 -18.87 -4.33
C ALA A 468 0.60 -17.58 -3.70
N SER A 469 1.82 -17.19 -4.04
CA SER A 469 2.33 -15.85 -3.86
C SER A 469 2.29 -15.07 -5.17
N PHE A 470 2.15 -13.77 -5.07
CA PHE A 470 1.95 -12.87 -6.20
C PHE A 470 2.80 -11.62 -6.03
N ASP A 471 3.52 -11.28 -7.08
CA ASP A 471 4.24 -10.02 -7.20
C ASP A 471 4.06 -9.46 -8.61
N TYR A 472 4.24 -8.15 -8.79
CA TYR A 472 4.06 -7.51 -10.08
C TYR A 472 4.87 -6.23 -10.23
N GLU A 473 5.19 -5.89 -11.47
CA GLU A 473 5.83 -4.63 -11.83
C GLU A 473 5.14 -4.00 -13.06
N LEU A 474 5.18 -2.67 -13.16
CA LEU A 474 4.60 -1.97 -14.31
C LEU A 474 5.46 -2.20 -15.55
N CYS A 475 4.86 -2.73 -16.63
CA CYS A 475 5.56 -3.04 -17.87
C CYS A 475 5.19 -2.12 -19.04
N GLY A 476 4.45 -1.04 -18.80
CA GLY A 476 4.09 -0.02 -19.78
C GLY A 476 2.60 0.04 -20.10
N TYR A 477 2.26 0.74 -21.18
CA TYR A 477 0.90 0.97 -21.62
C TYR A 477 0.63 0.22 -22.94
N LYS A 478 -0.62 -0.25 -23.12
CA LYS A 478 -1.07 -0.90 -24.36
C LYS A 478 -2.44 -0.40 -24.76
N GLU A 479 -2.65 -0.26 -26.08
CA GLU A 479 -3.95 0.11 -26.62
C GLU A 479 -5.03 -0.90 -26.25
N SER A 480 -6.20 -0.39 -25.83
CA SER A 480 -7.33 -1.19 -25.39
C SER A 480 -8.66 -0.56 -25.74
N SER A 481 -9.65 -1.41 -26.02
CA SER A 481 -11.02 -0.99 -26.34
C SER A 481 -11.82 -0.64 -25.08
N LEU A 482 -11.51 0.47 -24.46
CA LEU A 482 -12.15 0.93 -23.21
C LEU A 482 -13.35 1.84 -23.49
N VAL A 483 -14.32 1.78 -22.58
CA VAL A 483 -15.52 2.62 -22.60
C VAL A 483 -15.86 3.10 -21.21
N LYS A 484 -16.37 4.34 -21.13
CA LYS A 484 -16.99 4.84 -19.90
C LYS A 484 -18.40 4.25 -19.79
N MET A 485 -18.68 3.62 -18.67
CA MET A 485 -20.01 3.13 -18.30
C MET A 485 -20.55 3.98 -17.16
N ASP A 486 -21.68 4.64 -17.41
CA ASP A 486 -22.38 5.46 -16.43
C ASP A 486 -23.49 4.65 -15.76
N ILE A 487 -23.67 4.86 -14.47
CA ILE A 487 -24.78 4.29 -13.68
C ILE A 487 -25.81 5.40 -13.44
N LEU A 488 -27.04 5.12 -13.81
CA LEU A 488 -28.16 6.04 -13.62
C LEU A 488 -29.12 5.51 -12.55
N LEU A 489 -29.44 6.36 -11.60
CA LEU A 489 -30.48 6.13 -10.61
C LEU A 489 -31.65 7.09 -10.89
N ASN A 490 -32.84 6.54 -11.07
CA ASN A 490 -34.03 7.32 -11.41
C ASN A 490 -33.91 8.19 -12.70
N GLY A 491 -32.96 7.85 -13.58
CA GLY A 491 -32.68 8.56 -14.84
C GLY A 491 -31.57 9.62 -14.74
N GLU A 492 -31.04 9.86 -13.56
CA GLU A 492 -29.91 10.78 -13.31
C GLU A 492 -28.61 10.00 -13.19
N ILE A 493 -27.54 10.48 -13.79
CA ILE A 493 -26.19 9.89 -13.70
C ILE A 493 -25.65 10.12 -12.29
N VAL A 494 -25.13 9.07 -11.68
CA VAL A 494 -24.39 9.14 -10.43
C VAL A 494 -22.91 8.99 -10.78
N ASP A 495 -22.21 10.11 -10.87
CA ASP A 495 -20.82 10.21 -11.31
C ASP A 495 -19.87 9.33 -10.48
N ALA A 496 -20.08 9.27 -9.16
CA ALA A 496 -19.31 8.44 -8.23
C ALA A 496 -19.44 6.92 -8.46
N LEU A 497 -20.45 6.48 -9.22
CA LEU A 497 -20.67 5.07 -9.61
C LEU A 497 -20.22 4.78 -11.05
N SER A 498 -19.80 5.80 -11.81
CA SER A 498 -19.29 5.61 -13.17
C SER A 498 -17.94 4.91 -13.17
N VAL A 499 -17.68 4.04 -14.15
CA VAL A 499 -16.44 3.27 -14.26
C VAL A 499 -15.93 3.24 -15.71
N ILE A 500 -14.62 3.08 -15.87
CA ILE A 500 -13.97 2.82 -17.16
C ILE A 500 -13.70 1.32 -17.25
N ILE A 501 -14.21 0.66 -18.29
CA ILE A 501 -14.11 -0.79 -18.43
C ILE A 501 -13.89 -1.20 -19.89
N HIS A 502 -13.37 -2.42 -20.08
CA HIS A 502 -13.23 -2.98 -21.43
C HIS A 502 -14.60 -3.25 -22.06
N LYS A 503 -14.76 -2.89 -23.34
CA LYS A 503 -16.03 -2.94 -24.06
C LYS A 503 -16.68 -4.32 -24.04
N ASP A 504 -15.90 -5.39 -24.17
CA ASP A 504 -16.42 -6.76 -24.25
C ASP A 504 -17.01 -7.26 -22.92
N PHE A 505 -16.51 -6.74 -21.79
CA PHE A 505 -17.00 -7.06 -20.45
C PHE A 505 -18.06 -6.09 -19.93
N ALA A 506 -18.32 -4.99 -20.65
CA ALA A 506 -19.22 -3.92 -20.20
C ALA A 506 -20.63 -4.43 -19.86
N TYR A 507 -21.18 -5.35 -20.67
CA TYR A 507 -22.51 -5.91 -20.43
C TYR A 507 -22.57 -6.74 -19.14
N GLN A 508 -21.59 -7.64 -18.95
CA GLN A 508 -21.57 -8.52 -17.77
C GLN A 508 -21.36 -7.72 -16.49
N LYS A 509 -20.34 -6.83 -16.48
CA LYS A 509 -20.07 -5.95 -15.34
C LYS A 509 -21.24 -4.99 -15.06
N GLY A 510 -21.82 -4.39 -16.09
CA GLY A 510 -23.00 -3.53 -15.94
C GLY A 510 -24.20 -4.26 -15.32
N ARG A 511 -24.45 -5.50 -15.72
CA ARG A 511 -25.51 -6.32 -15.14
C ARG A 511 -25.23 -6.69 -13.68
N ALA A 512 -24.00 -7.06 -13.35
CA ALA A 512 -23.57 -7.35 -11.98
C ALA A 512 -23.74 -6.14 -11.06
N ILE A 513 -23.25 -4.96 -11.49
CA ILE A 513 -23.34 -3.71 -10.72
C ILE A 513 -24.81 -3.34 -10.48
N VAL A 514 -25.67 -3.31 -11.51
CA VAL A 514 -27.08 -2.92 -11.30
C VAL A 514 -27.84 -3.91 -10.42
N LYS A 515 -27.49 -5.20 -10.48
CA LYS A 515 -28.06 -6.24 -9.59
C LYS A 515 -27.65 -6.00 -8.14
N LYS A 516 -26.35 -5.78 -7.88
CA LYS A 516 -25.80 -5.51 -6.55
C LYS A 516 -26.35 -4.21 -5.96
N LEU A 517 -26.43 -3.15 -6.75
CA LEU A 517 -27.08 -1.89 -6.34
C LEU A 517 -28.55 -2.07 -5.97
N ARG A 518 -29.28 -2.92 -6.69
CA ARG A 518 -30.67 -3.24 -6.35
C ARG A 518 -30.80 -3.92 -4.98
N GLU A 519 -29.82 -4.70 -4.57
CA GLU A 519 -29.79 -5.39 -3.28
C GLU A 519 -29.40 -4.44 -2.14
N LEU A 520 -28.43 -3.54 -2.39
CA LEU A 520 -27.89 -2.61 -1.41
C LEU A 520 -28.80 -1.39 -1.16
N ILE A 521 -29.40 -0.84 -2.23
CA ILE A 521 -30.23 0.37 -2.11
C ILE A 521 -31.60 0.01 -1.50
N PRO A 522 -31.99 0.61 -0.37
CA PRO A 522 -33.25 0.31 0.29
C PRO A 522 -34.46 0.76 -0.56
N ARG A 523 -35.58 0.05 -0.42
CA ARG A 523 -36.85 0.44 -1.06
C ARG A 523 -37.32 1.77 -0.53
N GLN A 524 -37.66 2.67 -1.43
CA GLN A 524 -38.22 3.98 -1.10
C GLN A 524 -39.69 4.09 -1.47
N MET A 525 -40.33 5.24 -1.23
CA MET A 525 -41.75 5.45 -1.48
C MET A 525 -42.12 5.43 -2.96
N PHE A 526 -41.14 5.48 -3.87
CA PHE A 526 -41.31 5.41 -5.32
C PHE A 526 -40.42 4.33 -5.92
N GLN A 527 -40.68 3.96 -7.16
CA GLN A 527 -39.88 2.99 -7.90
C GLN A 527 -38.61 3.64 -8.41
N ILE A 528 -37.47 3.01 -8.17
CA ILE A 528 -36.16 3.48 -8.61
C ILE A 528 -35.68 2.55 -9.74
N PRO A 529 -35.64 2.99 -11.00
CA PRO A 529 -34.91 2.31 -12.04
C PRO A 529 -33.42 2.54 -11.87
N ILE A 530 -32.64 1.45 -11.89
CA ILE A 530 -31.19 1.45 -11.92
C ILE A 530 -30.77 1.04 -13.32
N GLN A 531 -29.91 1.81 -13.97
CA GLN A 531 -29.49 1.56 -15.33
C GLN A 531 -28.00 1.70 -15.48
N ALA A 532 -27.36 0.82 -16.24
CA ALA A 532 -25.99 0.98 -16.72
C ALA A 532 -26.05 1.37 -18.19
N SER A 533 -25.31 2.42 -18.58
CA SER A 533 -25.29 2.91 -19.96
C SER A 533 -23.88 3.22 -20.46
N ILE A 534 -23.69 3.10 -21.76
CA ILE A 534 -22.51 3.57 -22.49
C ILE A 534 -22.95 4.67 -23.42
N GLY A 535 -22.61 5.92 -23.07
CA GLY A 535 -23.20 7.09 -23.71
C GLY A 535 -24.73 7.07 -23.60
N SER A 536 -25.45 7.17 -24.70
CA SER A 536 -26.92 7.13 -24.71
C SER A 536 -27.54 5.73 -24.66
N LYS A 537 -26.75 4.66 -24.81
CA LYS A 537 -27.23 3.29 -24.90
C LYS A 537 -27.27 2.62 -23.53
N VAL A 538 -28.47 2.29 -23.03
CA VAL A 538 -28.65 1.46 -21.84
C VAL A 538 -28.31 0.01 -22.18
N ILE A 539 -27.35 -0.57 -21.41
CA ILE A 539 -26.87 -1.95 -21.58
C ILE A 539 -27.44 -2.91 -20.54
N ALA A 540 -27.74 -2.42 -19.33
CA ALA A 540 -28.34 -3.22 -18.27
C ALA A 540 -29.34 -2.39 -17.47
N ARG A 541 -30.37 -3.03 -16.92
CA ARG A 541 -31.43 -2.36 -16.13
C ARG A 541 -31.99 -3.29 -15.06
N GLU A 542 -32.15 -2.74 -13.86
CA GLU A 542 -32.89 -3.31 -12.76
C GLU A 542 -33.87 -2.29 -12.16
N ASN A 543 -34.83 -2.72 -11.37
CA ASN A 543 -35.80 -1.82 -10.75
C ASN A 543 -35.97 -2.18 -9.27
N ILE A 544 -35.91 -1.18 -8.41
CA ILE A 544 -36.31 -1.29 -7.01
C ILE A 544 -37.78 -0.93 -6.90
N SER A 545 -38.60 -1.86 -6.40
CA SER A 545 -40.04 -1.64 -6.23
C SER A 545 -40.32 -0.66 -5.11
N ALA A 546 -41.26 0.27 -5.31
CA ALA A 546 -41.72 1.18 -4.28
C ALA A 546 -42.26 0.46 -3.05
N LEU A 547 -42.06 1.04 -1.86
CA LEU A 547 -42.74 0.60 -0.64
C LEU A 547 -44.26 0.62 -0.86
N LYS A 548 -44.95 -0.48 -0.56
CA LYS A 548 -46.39 -0.59 -0.66
C LYS A 548 -47.01 -0.30 0.72
N LYS A 549 -47.62 0.86 0.87
CA LYS A 549 -48.53 1.10 2.01
C LYS A 549 -49.88 0.50 1.67
N ASN A 550 -50.40 -0.36 2.53
CA ASN A 550 -51.74 -0.94 2.31
C ASN A 550 -52.81 0.12 2.61
N VAL A 551 -53.11 0.94 1.58
CA VAL A 551 -54.12 2.01 1.67
C VAL A 551 -55.55 1.46 1.72
N LEU A 552 -55.71 0.15 1.44
CA LEU A 552 -57.01 -0.52 1.40
C LEU A 552 -57.37 -1.20 2.75
N ALA A 553 -56.44 -1.28 3.72
CA ALA A 553 -56.66 -1.97 4.99
C ALA A 553 -57.85 -1.44 5.81
N LYS A 554 -58.27 -0.19 5.59
CA LYS A 554 -59.42 0.44 6.26
C LYS A 554 -60.66 0.57 5.36
N CYS A 555 -60.67 -0.12 4.19
CA CYS A 555 -61.79 -0.04 3.27
C CYS A 555 -62.72 -1.24 3.44
N TYR A 556 -64.04 -1.01 3.49
CA TYR A 556 -65.07 -2.05 3.56
C TYR A 556 -64.98 -2.97 2.33
N VAL A 557 -65.29 -4.26 2.49
CA VAL A 557 -65.07 -5.28 1.47
C VAL A 557 -65.84 -5.03 0.16
N GLY A 558 -66.96 -4.28 0.17
CA GLY A 558 -67.82 -4.01 -0.99
C GLY A 558 -67.56 -2.67 -1.71
N ASP A 559 -66.74 -1.76 -1.22
CA ASP A 559 -66.58 -0.40 -1.80
C ASP A 559 -65.48 -0.34 -2.89
N VAL A 560 -65.84 -0.83 -4.07
CA VAL A 560 -64.95 -0.90 -5.25
C VAL A 560 -64.52 0.50 -5.72
N SER A 561 -65.43 1.49 -5.68
CA SER A 561 -65.18 2.85 -6.16
C SER A 561 -64.18 3.57 -5.28
N ARG A 562 -64.28 3.45 -3.97
CA ARG A 562 -63.35 4.05 -3.00
C ARG A 562 -61.99 3.40 -3.06
N LYS A 563 -61.92 2.08 -3.20
CA LYS A 563 -60.67 1.33 -3.40
C LYS A 563 -59.92 1.83 -4.64
N ARG A 564 -60.61 1.99 -5.76
CA ARG A 564 -60.03 2.50 -7.00
C ARG A 564 -59.50 3.92 -6.87
N LYS A 565 -60.26 4.84 -6.28
CA LYS A 565 -59.83 6.21 -6.02
C LYS A 565 -58.59 6.31 -5.11
N LEU A 566 -58.51 5.47 -4.07
CA LEU A 566 -57.37 5.42 -3.16
C LEU A 566 -56.10 4.88 -3.84
N LEU A 567 -56.25 3.86 -4.71
CA LEU A 567 -55.14 3.35 -5.50
C LEU A 567 -54.65 4.37 -6.55
N GLU A 568 -55.56 5.10 -7.19
CA GLU A 568 -55.23 6.17 -8.13
C GLU A 568 -54.49 7.33 -7.43
N LYS A 569 -54.98 7.80 -6.26
CA LYS A 569 -54.30 8.79 -5.44
C LYS A 569 -52.91 8.34 -4.97
N GLN A 570 -52.78 7.05 -4.62
CA GLN A 570 -51.49 6.48 -4.25
C GLN A 570 -50.51 6.48 -5.44
N LYS A 571 -51.01 6.12 -6.64
CA LYS A 571 -50.24 6.12 -7.89
C LYS A 571 -49.76 7.54 -8.27
N GLU A 572 -50.68 8.53 -8.18
CA GLU A 572 -50.33 9.94 -8.41
C GLU A 572 -49.32 10.48 -7.38
N GLY A 573 -49.54 10.19 -6.10
CA GLY A 573 -48.61 10.57 -5.03
C GLY A 573 -47.22 10.00 -5.25
N LYS A 574 -47.11 8.72 -5.64
CA LYS A 574 -45.81 8.10 -5.98
C LYS A 574 -45.16 8.73 -7.21
N LYS A 575 -45.96 9.12 -8.23
CA LYS A 575 -45.47 9.79 -9.43
C LYS A 575 -44.90 11.18 -9.08
N ARG A 576 -45.57 11.95 -8.22
CA ARG A 576 -45.06 13.23 -7.72
C ARG A 576 -43.78 13.07 -6.89
N MET A 577 -43.75 12.11 -5.97
CA MET A 577 -42.54 11.81 -5.15
C MET A 577 -41.35 11.41 -6.04
N LYS A 578 -41.59 10.66 -7.13
CA LYS A 578 -40.54 10.31 -8.09
C LYS A 578 -39.94 11.52 -8.79
N MET A 579 -40.70 12.60 -8.98
CA MET A 579 -40.22 13.82 -9.66
C MET A 579 -39.46 14.77 -8.74
N VAL A 580 -39.57 14.61 -7.42
CA VAL A 580 -39.01 15.53 -6.42
C VAL A 580 -38.05 14.84 -5.45
N GLY A 581 -38.11 13.50 -5.36
CA GLY A 581 -37.31 12.72 -4.38
C GLY A 581 -35.92 12.43 -4.92
N THR A 582 -34.90 12.82 -4.17
CA THR A 582 -33.52 12.32 -4.31
C THR A 582 -33.45 10.87 -3.82
N VAL A 583 -32.67 10.05 -4.52
CA VAL A 583 -32.44 8.66 -4.13
C VAL A 583 -31.36 8.62 -3.06
N GLU A 584 -31.69 8.13 -1.86
CA GLU A 584 -30.71 7.84 -0.83
C GLU A 584 -29.91 6.61 -1.23
N VAL A 585 -28.59 6.79 -1.37
CA VAL A 585 -27.63 5.74 -1.73
C VAL A 585 -26.78 5.43 -0.50
N PRO A 586 -26.81 4.20 0.03
CA PRO A 586 -25.96 3.84 1.17
C PRO A 586 -24.48 3.79 0.76
N GLN A 587 -23.59 3.94 1.74
CA GLN A 587 -22.14 4.01 1.53
C GLN A 587 -21.60 2.75 0.80
N GLU A 588 -22.09 1.58 1.17
CA GLU A 588 -21.68 0.30 0.58
C GLU A 588 -22.00 0.21 -0.92
N ALA A 589 -22.98 0.99 -1.38
CA ALA A 589 -23.36 1.00 -2.80
C ALA A 589 -22.29 1.64 -3.70
N PHE A 590 -21.47 2.57 -3.19
CA PHE A 590 -20.38 3.18 -3.95
C PHE A 590 -19.24 2.21 -4.22
N LEU A 591 -19.11 1.18 -3.41
CA LEU A 591 -18.17 0.07 -3.59
C LEU A 591 -18.79 -1.12 -4.37
N ALA A 592 -20.03 -1.00 -4.87
CA ALA A 592 -20.71 -2.08 -5.57
C ALA A 592 -20.02 -2.54 -6.87
N GLY A 593 -19.12 -1.72 -7.42
CA GLY A 593 -18.26 -2.09 -8.54
C GLY A 593 -17.06 -2.96 -8.18
N LEU A 594 -16.81 -3.16 -6.87
CA LEU A 594 -15.67 -3.86 -6.32
C LEU A 594 -15.99 -5.35 -6.10
N GLY A 595 -16.12 -6.13 -7.11
CA GLY A 595 -16.22 -7.58 -6.97
C GLY A 595 -17.25 -8.18 -7.90
N ASP A 596 -16.76 -9.07 -8.70
CA ASP A 596 -17.58 -10.07 -9.37
C ASP A 596 -17.93 -11.15 -8.34
N GLU A 597 -19.20 -11.60 -8.27
CA GLU A 597 -19.56 -12.85 -7.61
C GLU A 597 -19.05 -14.05 -8.40
#